data_0a439624a350ee29acc3942974ced1fd
#
_entry.id   0a439624a350ee29acc3942974ced1fd
#
_cell.length_a   1.000
_cell.length_b   1.000
_cell.length_c   1.000
_cell.angle_alpha   90.00
_cell.angle_beta   90.00
_cell.angle_gamma   90.00
#
_symmetry.space_group_name_H-M   'P 1'
#
loop_
_entity.id
_entity.type
_entity.pdbx_description
1 polymer ?
#
loop_
_entity_poly.entity_id
_entity_poly.type
_entity_poly.pdbx_seq_one_letter_code
_entity_poly.pdbx_strand_id
1 'polypeptide(L)'
;REDFSKWYIQTIQKADLMDYSPVRGCMIFKPDGYEIWEHIQEEFNRRFKEEGIRNAYFPMLIPESFFTKEADHIEGFAPELPWVTEAAGEKLEERLALRPTSETMIGTAFSNWINSYRDLPYEVNQWANVFRWEKKTLPFLRTSEFLWQEGHTAQADEEDARRRTMKMLEIYKEVVEGVLAVPVYEGQKTPSERFAGAVDTYSIEAMMKDGKAVQAGTSHYMGTKFAEAFDIKYLTKENEHVHAHTTSWGVSTRLI
;
A
#
# COMPACT_ATOMS: atom_id res chain seq x y z
N ARG A 1 -4.40 34.12 1.24
CA ARG A 1 -4.22 32.76 1.75
C ARG A 1 -2.72 32.48 1.85
N GLU A 2 -2.07 33.27 2.70
CA GLU A 2 -0.64 33.36 2.82
C GLU A 2 -0.01 32.16 3.52
N ASP A 3 -0.81 31.34 4.25
CA ASP A 3 -0.35 30.14 4.96
C ASP A 3 -1.31 28.97 4.67
N PHE A 4 -0.94 28.15 3.67
CA PHE A 4 -1.72 26.97 3.28
C PHE A 4 -1.80 25.95 4.41
N SER A 5 -0.70 25.66 5.09
CA SER A 5 -0.66 24.64 6.16
C SER A 5 -1.58 25.01 7.32
N LYS A 6 -1.57 26.26 7.72
CA LYS A 6 -2.46 26.75 8.79
C LYS A 6 -3.93 26.69 8.38
N TRP A 7 -4.24 27.13 7.15
CA TRP A 7 -5.60 27.04 6.63
C TRP A 7 -6.08 25.58 6.55
N TYR A 8 -5.23 24.66 6.09
CA TYR A 8 -5.53 23.26 5.95
C TYR A 8 -5.88 22.63 7.30
N ILE A 9 -5.00 22.79 8.31
CA ILE A 9 -5.21 22.26 9.66
C ILE A 9 -6.50 22.83 10.28
N GLN A 10 -6.70 24.16 10.19
CA GLN A 10 -7.91 24.79 10.74
C GLN A 10 -9.18 24.32 10.05
N THR A 11 -9.14 24.02 8.76
CA THR A 11 -10.30 23.51 8.01
C THR A 11 -10.68 22.11 8.51
N ILE A 12 -9.72 21.21 8.62
CA ILE A 12 -9.91 19.84 9.11
C ILE A 12 -10.48 19.85 10.55
N GLN A 13 -9.89 20.66 11.43
CA GLN A 13 -10.35 20.77 12.82
C GLN A 13 -11.76 21.35 12.93
N LYS A 14 -12.08 22.40 12.17
CA LYS A 14 -13.43 22.99 12.16
C LYS A 14 -14.49 22.08 11.54
N ALA A 15 -14.10 21.25 10.60
CA ALA A 15 -14.97 20.23 10.02
C ALA A 15 -15.08 18.98 10.90
N ASP A 16 -14.41 18.95 12.04
CA ASP A 16 -14.42 17.86 13.03
C ASP A 16 -14.00 16.49 12.48
N LEU A 17 -13.08 16.48 11.50
CA LEU A 17 -12.67 15.26 10.81
C LEU A 17 -11.62 14.43 11.57
N MET A 18 -10.78 15.07 12.37
CA MET A 18 -9.70 14.41 13.11
C MET A 18 -9.30 15.16 14.36
N ASP A 19 -8.59 14.45 15.25
CA ASP A 19 -7.94 15.02 16.43
C ASP A 19 -6.53 14.44 16.61
N TYR A 20 -5.71 15.11 17.41
CA TYR A 20 -4.37 14.63 17.73
C TYR A 20 -4.43 13.56 18.81
N SER A 21 -3.69 12.45 18.60
CA SER A 21 -3.50 11.44 19.63
C SER A 21 -2.32 11.81 20.55
N PRO A 22 -2.21 11.15 21.73
CA PRO A 22 -1.03 11.26 22.58
C PRO A 22 0.25 10.71 21.90
N VAL A 23 0.10 9.87 20.87
CA VAL A 23 1.23 9.31 20.12
C VAL A 23 1.57 10.23 18.96
N ARG A 24 2.79 10.77 19.00
CA ARG A 24 3.25 11.73 17.98
C ARG A 24 3.12 11.17 16.56
N GLY A 25 2.45 11.92 15.71
CA GLY A 25 2.29 11.58 14.29
C GLY A 25 1.17 10.58 14.00
N CYS A 26 0.52 10.02 15.03
CA CYS A 26 -0.67 9.21 14.90
C CYS A 26 -1.91 10.06 15.18
N MET A 27 -2.91 10.00 14.30
CA MET A 27 -4.11 10.83 14.39
C MET A 27 -5.31 9.99 14.81
N ILE A 28 -6.26 10.64 15.49
CA ILE A 28 -7.58 10.07 15.76
C ILE A 28 -8.49 10.52 14.60
N PHE A 29 -9.02 9.57 13.85
CA PHE A 29 -10.09 9.86 12.89
C PHE A 29 -11.40 9.99 13.67
N LYS A 30 -12.03 11.16 13.60
CA LYS A 30 -13.33 11.36 14.21
C LYS A 30 -14.44 10.75 13.35
N PRO A 31 -15.66 10.54 13.88
CA PRO A 31 -16.71 9.86 13.13
C PRO A 31 -16.95 10.42 11.73
N ASP A 32 -17.06 11.73 11.55
CA ASP A 32 -17.30 12.33 10.23
C ASP A 32 -16.12 12.11 9.26
N GLY A 33 -14.88 12.17 9.74
CA GLY A 33 -13.70 11.85 8.95
C GLY A 33 -13.61 10.37 8.60
N TYR A 34 -14.03 9.49 9.52
CA TYR A 34 -14.03 8.05 9.27
C TYR A 34 -15.14 7.64 8.30
N GLU A 35 -16.31 8.28 8.37
CA GLU A 35 -17.43 8.05 7.45
C GLU A 35 -17.03 8.36 5.99
N ILE A 36 -16.25 9.43 5.76
CA ILE A 36 -15.68 9.71 4.42
C ILE A 36 -14.81 8.52 3.97
N TRP A 37 -14.00 7.98 4.88
CA TRP A 37 -13.17 6.81 4.58
C TRP A 37 -14.00 5.56 4.28
N GLU A 38 -15.07 5.31 5.01
CA GLU A 38 -15.99 4.19 4.76
C GLU A 38 -16.60 4.27 3.35
N HIS A 39 -17.06 5.45 2.92
CA HIS A 39 -17.57 5.64 1.56
C HIS A 39 -16.49 5.41 0.50
N ILE A 40 -15.27 5.84 0.73
CA ILE A 40 -14.13 5.57 -0.16
C ILE A 40 -13.86 4.05 -0.22
N GLN A 41 -13.88 3.36 0.93
CA GLN A 41 -13.72 1.91 1.01
C GLN A 41 -14.82 1.17 0.24
N GLU A 42 -16.08 1.55 0.42
CA GLU A 42 -17.24 0.94 -0.25
C GLU A 42 -17.08 1.01 -1.76
N GLU A 43 -16.75 2.18 -2.31
CA GLU A 43 -16.62 2.39 -3.74
C GLU A 43 -15.45 1.60 -4.34
N PHE A 44 -14.26 1.63 -3.72
CA PHE A 44 -13.14 0.82 -4.17
C PHE A 44 -13.41 -0.68 -4.02
N ASN A 45 -13.98 -1.10 -2.88
CA ASN A 45 -14.25 -2.50 -2.62
C ASN A 45 -15.26 -3.09 -3.61
N ARG A 46 -16.25 -2.31 -4.03
CA ARG A 46 -17.20 -2.71 -5.08
C ARG A 46 -16.45 -2.99 -6.39
N ARG A 47 -15.61 -2.05 -6.85
CA ARG A 47 -14.83 -2.17 -8.10
C ARG A 47 -13.82 -3.32 -8.05
N PHE A 48 -13.15 -3.51 -6.91
CA PHE A 48 -12.22 -4.64 -6.74
C PHE A 48 -12.93 -5.98 -6.85
N LYS A 49 -14.12 -6.11 -6.29
CA LYS A 49 -14.92 -7.33 -6.40
C LYS A 49 -15.42 -7.59 -7.82
N GLU A 50 -15.76 -6.54 -8.57
CA GLU A 50 -16.12 -6.64 -10.00
C GLU A 50 -14.95 -7.17 -10.83
N GLU A 51 -13.72 -6.86 -10.46
CA GLU A 51 -12.48 -7.38 -11.04
C GLU A 51 -12.08 -8.77 -10.51
N GLY A 52 -12.86 -9.37 -9.61
CA GLY A 52 -12.58 -10.68 -9.02
C GLY A 52 -11.61 -10.67 -7.83
N ILE A 53 -11.15 -9.50 -7.39
CA ILE A 53 -10.21 -9.36 -6.29
C ILE A 53 -10.91 -9.64 -4.95
N ARG A 54 -10.29 -10.44 -4.10
CA ARG A 54 -10.84 -10.84 -2.80
C ARG A 54 -10.11 -10.15 -1.66
N ASN A 55 -10.86 -9.77 -0.62
CA ASN A 55 -10.25 -9.24 0.60
C ASN A 55 -9.63 -10.37 1.43
N ALA A 56 -8.44 -10.09 1.98
CA ALA A 56 -7.75 -10.93 2.94
C ALA A 56 -7.21 -10.06 4.08
N TYR A 57 -6.73 -10.67 5.14
CA TYR A 57 -6.05 -9.97 6.24
C TYR A 57 -4.75 -10.69 6.58
N PHE A 58 -3.69 -9.92 6.74
CA PHE A 58 -2.35 -10.38 7.10
C PHE A 58 -1.90 -9.74 8.42
N PRO A 59 -1.11 -10.45 9.25
CA PRO A 59 -0.65 -9.94 10.52
C PRO A 59 0.11 -8.62 10.41
N MET A 60 -0.10 -7.74 11.40
CA MET A 60 0.57 -6.45 11.47
C MET A 60 2.06 -6.56 11.82
N LEU A 61 2.43 -7.55 12.63
CA LEU A 61 3.80 -7.76 13.09
C LEU A 61 4.57 -8.62 12.09
N ILE A 62 5.73 -8.13 11.67
CA ILE A 62 6.60 -8.78 10.69
C ILE A 62 7.93 -9.12 11.36
N PRO A 63 8.37 -10.39 11.37
CA PRO A 63 9.67 -10.79 11.89
C PRO A 63 10.82 -10.06 11.16
N GLU A 64 11.85 -9.65 11.89
CA GLU A 64 13.02 -8.96 11.32
C GLU A 64 13.67 -9.78 10.19
N SER A 65 13.73 -11.11 10.36
CA SER A 65 14.28 -12.04 9.37
C SER A 65 13.60 -11.96 7.99
N PHE A 66 12.34 -11.50 7.91
CA PHE A 66 11.64 -11.34 6.63
C PHE A 66 12.20 -10.18 5.81
N PHE A 67 12.71 -9.15 6.47
CA PHE A 67 13.31 -8.00 5.79
C PHE A 67 14.69 -8.32 5.20
N THR A 68 15.36 -9.38 5.65
CA THR A 68 16.68 -9.77 5.11
C THR A 68 16.60 -10.50 3.77
N LYS A 69 15.40 -10.92 3.34
CA LYS A 69 15.19 -11.65 2.08
C LYS A 69 15.20 -10.75 0.83
N GLU A 70 14.86 -9.49 0.98
CA GLU A 70 14.79 -8.53 -0.11
C GLU A 70 15.50 -7.23 0.31
N ALA A 71 16.79 -7.09 -0.06
CA ALA A 71 17.65 -6.00 0.37
C ALA A 71 17.15 -4.62 -0.08
N ASP A 72 16.69 -4.49 -1.32
CA ASP A 72 16.21 -3.22 -1.87
C ASP A 72 14.97 -2.71 -1.09
N HIS A 73 14.10 -3.63 -0.68
CA HIS A 73 12.91 -3.31 0.11
C HIS A 73 13.28 -2.82 1.52
N ILE A 74 14.31 -3.43 2.14
CA ILE A 74 14.81 -3.04 3.46
C ILE A 74 15.39 -1.64 3.42
N GLU A 75 16.26 -1.33 2.46
CA GLU A 75 16.90 -0.02 2.35
C GLU A 75 15.87 1.11 2.26
N GLY A 76 14.73 0.87 1.62
CA GLY A 76 13.62 1.82 1.53
C GLY A 76 12.88 2.08 2.84
N PHE A 77 12.71 1.08 3.69
CA PHE A 77 11.84 1.18 4.88
C PHE A 77 12.56 1.11 6.23
N ALA A 78 13.75 0.53 6.32
CA ALA A 78 14.44 0.31 7.59
C ALA A 78 14.54 1.54 8.51
N PRO A 79 14.76 2.77 8.00
CA PRO A 79 14.85 3.96 8.86
C PRO A 79 13.52 4.37 9.52
N GLU A 80 12.42 3.87 9.02
CA GLU A 80 11.05 4.28 9.41
C GLU A 80 10.29 3.20 10.17
N LEU A 81 10.95 2.10 10.58
CA LEU A 81 10.29 0.98 11.24
C LEU A 81 10.22 1.15 12.76
N PRO A 82 9.02 1.16 13.35
CA PRO A 82 8.85 0.90 14.78
C PRO A 82 9.04 -0.61 15.07
N TRP A 83 9.70 -0.92 16.19
CA TRP A 83 10.04 -2.28 16.57
C TRP A 83 9.42 -2.68 17.90
N VAL A 84 8.82 -3.87 17.96
CA VAL A 84 8.42 -4.55 19.19
C VAL A 84 9.53 -5.51 19.59
N THR A 85 10.11 -5.28 20.77
CA THR A 85 11.25 -6.02 21.31
C THR A 85 10.89 -6.88 22.51
N GLU A 86 9.73 -6.61 23.13
CA GLU A 86 9.25 -7.28 24.35
C GLU A 86 7.75 -7.57 24.22
N ALA A 87 7.30 -8.68 24.77
CA ALA A 87 5.91 -9.04 24.91
C ALA A 87 5.68 -9.83 26.21
N ALA A 88 4.57 -9.59 26.89
CA ALA A 88 4.23 -10.25 28.17
C ALA A 88 5.31 -10.11 29.27
N GLY A 89 6.11 -9.03 29.22
CA GLY A 89 7.20 -8.79 30.18
C GLY A 89 8.52 -9.51 29.87
N GLU A 90 8.60 -10.21 28.75
CA GLU A 90 9.80 -10.94 28.32
C GLU A 90 10.33 -10.39 26.99
N LYS A 91 11.66 -10.44 26.81
CA LYS A 91 12.28 -10.10 25.52
C LYS A 91 11.93 -11.17 24.51
N LEU A 92 11.58 -10.69 23.29
CA LEU A 92 11.40 -11.58 22.15
C LEU A 92 12.76 -12.11 21.67
N GLU A 93 12.80 -13.38 21.23
CA GLU A 93 14.00 -13.96 20.59
C GLU A 93 14.37 -13.21 19.30
N GLU A 94 13.37 -12.76 18.56
CA GLU A 94 13.51 -11.94 17.39
C GLU A 94 12.58 -10.72 17.51
N ARG A 95 13.08 -9.54 17.18
CA ARG A 95 12.22 -8.33 17.18
C ARG A 95 11.25 -8.34 15.99
N LEU A 96 10.09 -7.73 16.21
CA LEU A 96 9.02 -7.67 15.24
C LEU A 96 8.79 -6.22 14.82
N ALA A 97 8.75 -5.94 13.51
CA ALA A 97 8.41 -4.62 13.00
C ALA A 97 6.88 -4.44 12.93
N LEU A 98 6.41 -3.23 13.21
CA LEU A 98 5.09 -2.82 12.75
C LEU A 98 5.17 -2.61 11.22
N ARG A 99 4.26 -3.24 10.48
CA ARG A 99 4.31 -3.25 9.01
C ARG A 99 4.32 -1.85 8.39
N PRO A 100 5.29 -1.51 7.53
CA PRO A 100 5.24 -0.32 6.68
C PRO A 100 4.43 -0.58 5.40
N THR A 101 4.29 -1.84 5.04
CA THR A 101 3.58 -2.47 3.93
C THR A 101 3.65 -3.98 4.15
N SER A 102 2.86 -4.78 3.45
CA SER A 102 2.74 -6.22 3.74
C SER A 102 3.37 -7.14 2.66
N GLU A 103 4.16 -6.62 1.71
CA GLU A 103 4.77 -7.42 0.64
C GLU A 103 5.49 -8.67 1.16
N THR A 104 6.31 -8.52 2.21
CA THR A 104 7.10 -9.63 2.76
C THR A 104 6.24 -10.72 3.38
N MET A 105 5.19 -10.33 4.11
CA MET A 105 4.22 -11.27 4.70
C MET A 105 3.39 -11.95 3.63
N ILE A 106 2.90 -11.18 2.64
CA ILE A 106 2.10 -11.68 1.54
C ILE A 106 2.93 -12.57 0.61
N GLY A 107 4.18 -12.19 0.33
CA GLY A 107 5.10 -13.01 -0.44
C GLY A 107 5.31 -14.41 0.17
N THR A 108 5.49 -14.47 1.49
CA THR A 108 5.56 -15.75 2.22
C THR A 108 4.25 -16.54 2.14
N ALA A 109 3.10 -15.88 2.22
CA ALA A 109 1.81 -16.56 2.08
C ALA A 109 1.61 -17.08 0.64
N PHE A 110 1.93 -16.28 -0.37
CA PHE A 110 1.80 -16.67 -1.77
C PHE A 110 2.69 -17.86 -2.13
N SER A 111 3.91 -17.94 -1.57
CA SER A 111 4.78 -19.10 -1.80
C SER A 111 4.20 -20.42 -1.27
N ASN A 112 3.32 -20.35 -0.27
CA ASN A 112 2.61 -21.52 0.26
C ASN A 112 1.29 -21.81 -0.48
N TRP A 113 0.64 -20.79 -1.04
CA TRP A 113 -0.70 -20.93 -1.61
C TRP A 113 -0.69 -21.19 -3.12
N ILE A 114 0.36 -20.74 -3.82
CA ILE A 114 0.49 -20.87 -5.26
C ILE A 114 1.41 -22.03 -5.57
N ASN A 115 0.88 -23.09 -6.18
CA ASN A 115 1.63 -24.30 -6.49
C ASN A 115 1.55 -24.67 -7.98
N SER A 116 0.51 -24.27 -8.67
CA SER A 116 0.29 -24.62 -10.09
C SER A 116 -0.30 -23.44 -10.86
N TYR A 117 -0.21 -23.51 -12.19
CA TYR A 117 -0.82 -22.53 -13.09
C TYR A 117 -2.34 -22.35 -12.87
N ARG A 118 -3.01 -23.33 -12.25
CA ARG A 118 -4.44 -23.24 -11.93
C ARG A 118 -4.76 -22.33 -10.75
N ASP A 119 -3.76 -21.99 -9.95
CA ASP A 119 -3.91 -21.10 -8.81
C ASP A 119 -3.78 -19.63 -9.25
N LEU A 120 -3.38 -19.38 -10.50
CA LEU A 120 -3.15 -18.05 -11.05
C LEU A 120 -4.30 -17.60 -11.98
N PRO A 121 -4.61 -16.30 -12.05
CA PRO A 121 -4.04 -15.25 -11.21
C PRO A 121 -4.49 -15.36 -9.75
N TYR A 122 -3.59 -15.07 -8.80
CA TYR A 122 -3.94 -14.99 -7.38
C TYR A 122 -3.96 -13.52 -6.95
N GLU A 123 -5.11 -13.02 -6.53
CA GLU A 123 -5.34 -11.58 -6.37
C GLU A 123 -6.06 -11.28 -5.07
N VAL A 124 -5.42 -10.50 -4.20
CA VAL A 124 -5.97 -10.12 -2.90
C VAL A 124 -5.84 -8.63 -2.64
N ASN A 125 -6.76 -8.12 -1.84
CA ASN A 125 -6.73 -6.79 -1.26
C ASN A 125 -6.78 -6.89 0.26
N GLN A 126 -6.11 -5.98 0.96
CA GLN A 126 -6.17 -5.83 2.40
C GLN A 126 -6.52 -4.39 2.77
N TRP A 127 -7.56 -4.22 3.59
CA TRP A 127 -7.86 -2.96 4.29
C TRP A 127 -7.18 -3.01 5.65
N ALA A 128 -6.25 -2.10 5.91
CA ALA A 128 -5.40 -2.19 7.10
C ALA A 128 -4.79 -0.83 7.47
N ASN A 129 -4.13 -0.78 8.61
CA ASN A 129 -3.20 0.28 8.97
C ASN A 129 -1.77 -0.11 8.61
N VAL A 130 -0.90 0.88 8.46
CA VAL A 130 0.56 0.73 8.34
C VAL A 130 1.27 1.82 9.13
N PHE A 131 2.54 1.57 9.44
CA PHE A 131 3.39 2.47 10.21
C PHE A 131 4.63 2.85 9.41
N ARG A 132 4.84 4.16 9.24
CA ARG A 132 6.05 4.76 8.68
C ARG A 132 6.44 5.94 9.57
N TRP A 133 7.46 5.78 10.40
CA TRP A 133 7.76 6.74 11.45
C TRP A 133 8.31 8.05 10.88
N GLU A 134 7.42 9.00 10.69
CA GLU A 134 7.67 10.26 10.02
C GLU A 134 8.20 11.35 10.98
N LYS A 135 9.24 12.05 10.55
CA LYS A 135 9.79 13.19 11.30
C LYS A 135 8.89 14.43 11.26
N LYS A 136 8.22 14.64 10.12
CA LYS A 136 7.29 15.76 9.90
C LYS A 136 5.95 15.20 9.44
N THR A 137 4.90 15.52 10.17
CA THR A 137 3.56 15.02 9.91
C THR A 137 2.60 16.15 9.53
N LEU A 138 1.63 15.83 8.70
CA LEU A 138 0.53 16.69 8.33
C LEU A 138 -0.74 15.82 8.26
N PRO A 139 -1.82 16.16 8.99
CA PRO A 139 -3.04 15.34 9.05
C PRO A 139 -3.51 14.86 7.68
N PHE A 140 -3.93 13.62 7.59
CA PHE A 140 -4.30 12.87 6.39
C PHE A 140 -3.21 12.74 5.33
N LEU A 141 -2.44 13.79 5.04
CA LEU A 141 -1.47 13.82 3.94
C LEU A 141 -0.19 13.04 4.26
N ARG A 142 0.29 13.12 5.51
CA ARG A 142 1.51 12.45 5.95
C ARG A 142 1.50 12.21 7.46
N THR A 143 1.24 10.99 7.88
CA THR A 143 1.16 10.58 9.29
C THR A 143 2.00 9.34 9.54
N SER A 144 2.39 9.11 10.81
CA SER A 144 3.21 7.93 11.17
C SER A 144 2.41 6.65 11.12
N GLU A 145 1.13 6.70 11.45
CA GLU A 145 0.15 5.65 11.19
C GLU A 145 -0.91 6.19 10.25
N PHE A 146 -1.33 5.40 9.28
CA PHE A 146 -2.44 5.72 8.40
C PHE A 146 -3.21 4.46 8.00
N LEU A 147 -4.45 4.65 7.62
CA LEU A 147 -5.28 3.60 7.05
C LEU A 147 -5.12 3.61 5.53
N TRP A 148 -5.12 2.44 4.95
CA TRP A 148 -4.99 2.28 3.52
C TRP A 148 -5.64 0.99 3.02
N GLN A 149 -5.63 0.85 1.74
CA GLN A 149 -5.79 -0.40 1.03
C GLN A 149 -4.46 -0.75 0.36
N GLU A 150 -4.07 -1.99 0.44
CA GLU A 150 -2.99 -2.56 -0.33
C GLU A 150 -3.47 -3.82 -1.06
N GLY A 151 -3.30 -3.83 -2.37
CA GLY A 151 -3.57 -5.00 -3.18
C GLY A 151 -2.29 -5.65 -3.65
N HIS A 152 -2.30 -6.97 -3.73
CA HIS A 152 -1.16 -7.77 -4.14
C HIS A 152 -1.63 -8.90 -5.03
N THR A 153 -0.91 -9.11 -6.13
CA THR A 153 -1.30 -10.13 -7.09
C THR A 153 -0.09 -10.92 -7.58
N ALA A 154 -0.36 -12.14 -8.04
CA ALA A 154 0.58 -12.97 -8.77
C ALA A 154 -0.08 -13.44 -10.08
N GLN A 155 0.61 -13.24 -11.20
CA GLN A 155 0.20 -13.64 -12.54
C GLN A 155 1.21 -14.62 -13.15
N ALA A 156 0.76 -15.36 -14.14
CA ALA A 156 1.61 -16.32 -14.86
C ALA A 156 2.66 -15.64 -15.74
N ASP A 157 2.35 -14.47 -16.30
CA ASP A 157 3.23 -13.78 -17.25
C ASP A 157 3.27 -12.27 -17.03
N GLU A 158 4.25 -11.65 -17.70
CA GLU A 158 4.49 -10.21 -17.62
C GLU A 158 3.35 -9.38 -18.20
N GLU A 159 2.75 -9.82 -19.30
CA GLU A 159 1.68 -9.08 -19.98
C GLU A 159 0.46 -8.94 -19.08
N ASP A 160 0.05 -10.03 -18.46
CA ASP A 160 -1.06 -10.06 -17.49
C ASP A 160 -0.76 -9.19 -16.26
N ALA A 161 0.46 -9.27 -15.73
CA ALA A 161 0.86 -8.46 -14.58
C ALA A 161 0.87 -6.96 -14.91
N ARG A 162 1.39 -6.57 -16.07
CA ARG A 162 1.38 -5.18 -16.54
C ARG A 162 -0.05 -4.68 -16.81
N ARG A 163 -0.89 -5.51 -17.41
CA ARG A 163 -2.31 -5.20 -17.63
C ARG A 163 -3.01 -4.97 -16.30
N ARG A 164 -2.79 -5.82 -15.29
CA ARG A 164 -3.35 -5.66 -13.94
C ARG A 164 -2.84 -4.38 -13.27
N THR A 165 -1.56 -4.08 -13.38
CA THR A 165 -0.96 -2.84 -12.86
C THR A 165 -1.68 -1.60 -13.41
N MET A 166 -1.89 -1.55 -14.72
CA MET A 166 -2.56 -0.41 -15.36
C MET A 166 -4.06 -0.36 -15.05
N LYS A 167 -4.73 -1.52 -14.97
CA LYS A 167 -6.15 -1.58 -14.60
C LYS A 167 -6.42 -1.04 -13.20
N MET A 168 -5.54 -1.31 -12.25
CA MET A 168 -5.69 -0.77 -10.89
C MET A 168 -5.46 0.74 -10.84
N LEU A 169 -4.50 1.26 -11.63
CA LEU A 169 -4.30 2.71 -11.77
C LEU A 169 -5.52 3.39 -12.37
N GLU A 170 -6.12 2.80 -13.41
CA GLU A 170 -7.36 3.28 -14.03
C GLU A 170 -8.51 3.36 -13.00
N ILE A 171 -8.72 2.31 -12.22
CA ILE A 171 -9.76 2.28 -11.17
C ILE A 171 -9.51 3.41 -10.14
N TYR A 172 -8.26 3.62 -9.73
CA TYR A 172 -7.94 4.71 -8.82
C TYR A 172 -8.28 6.08 -9.41
N LYS A 173 -7.92 6.31 -10.66
CA LYS A 173 -8.23 7.55 -11.37
C LYS A 173 -9.74 7.76 -11.49
N GLU A 174 -10.48 6.76 -11.92
CA GLU A 174 -11.93 6.82 -12.05
C GLU A 174 -12.64 7.18 -10.74
N VAL A 175 -12.21 6.59 -9.61
CA VAL A 175 -12.79 6.91 -8.30
C VAL A 175 -12.40 8.31 -7.86
N VAL A 176 -11.12 8.67 -7.97
CA VAL A 176 -10.63 9.97 -7.51
C VAL A 176 -11.23 11.13 -8.33
N GLU A 177 -11.32 10.98 -9.66
CA GLU A 177 -11.93 12.00 -10.52
C GLU A 177 -13.46 11.94 -10.51
N GLY A 178 -14.05 10.74 -10.64
CA GLY A 178 -15.49 10.59 -10.84
C GLY A 178 -16.32 10.66 -9.57
N VAL A 179 -15.79 10.17 -8.44
CA VAL A 179 -16.50 10.12 -7.15
C VAL A 179 -16.03 11.23 -6.22
N LEU A 180 -14.71 11.39 -6.06
CA LEU A 180 -14.16 12.43 -5.16
C LEU A 180 -14.06 13.79 -5.83
N ALA A 181 -14.27 13.88 -7.13
CA ALA A 181 -14.18 15.10 -7.94
C ALA A 181 -12.81 15.81 -7.82
N VAL A 182 -11.74 15.05 -7.66
CA VAL A 182 -10.37 15.55 -7.60
C VAL A 182 -9.65 15.23 -8.91
N PRO A 183 -9.35 16.22 -9.75
CA PRO A 183 -8.61 16.00 -10.99
C PRO A 183 -7.18 15.55 -10.69
N VAL A 184 -6.71 14.53 -11.41
CA VAL A 184 -5.38 13.97 -11.24
C VAL A 184 -4.62 13.83 -12.55
N TYR A 185 -3.29 13.87 -12.43
CA TYR A 185 -2.36 13.51 -13.49
C TYR A 185 -1.88 12.07 -13.25
N GLU A 186 -1.92 11.25 -14.28
CA GLU A 186 -1.31 9.93 -14.22
C GLU A 186 0.06 9.94 -14.89
N GLY A 187 0.98 9.11 -14.39
CA GLY A 187 2.30 9.00 -14.97
C GLY A 187 3.14 7.88 -14.36
N GLN A 188 4.22 7.58 -15.04
CA GLN A 188 5.24 6.65 -14.55
C GLN A 188 6.28 7.40 -13.71
N LYS A 189 6.62 6.87 -12.56
CA LYS A 189 7.68 7.41 -11.69
C LYS A 189 9.05 7.23 -12.33
N THR A 190 9.92 8.21 -12.11
CA THR A 190 11.33 8.08 -12.49
C THR A 190 12.01 6.95 -11.71
N PRO A 191 13.13 6.40 -12.20
CA PRO A 191 13.87 5.35 -11.49
C PRO A 191 14.23 5.68 -10.05
N SER A 192 14.49 6.95 -9.73
CA SER A 192 14.84 7.42 -8.38
C SER A 192 13.65 7.50 -7.42
N GLU A 193 12.41 7.53 -7.94
CA GLU A 193 11.19 7.65 -7.14
C GLU A 193 10.30 6.40 -7.18
N ARG A 194 10.77 5.35 -7.86
CA ARG A 194 10.08 4.06 -7.90
C ARG A 194 9.96 3.47 -6.50
N PHE A 195 8.88 2.73 -6.30
CA PHE A 195 8.73 1.89 -5.11
C PHE A 195 9.89 0.90 -5.01
N ALA A 196 10.44 0.72 -3.82
CA ALA A 196 11.58 -0.16 -3.57
C ALA A 196 11.28 -1.61 -4.00
N GLY A 197 12.09 -2.16 -4.89
CA GLY A 197 11.92 -3.49 -5.47
C GLY A 197 11.05 -3.55 -6.73
N ALA A 198 10.33 -2.48 -7.09
CA ALA A 198 9.50 -2.46 -8.31
C ALA A 198 10.33 -2.29 -9.59
N VAL A 199 9.89 -2.94 -10.67
CA VAL A 199 10.39 -2.69 -12.02
C VAL A 199 9.85 -1.36 -12.55
N ASP A 200 8.53 -1.16 -12.42
CA ASP A 200 7.86 0.08 -12.78
C ASP A 200 6.87 0.49 -11.70
N THR A 201 6.77 1.79 -11.47
CA THR A 201 5.79 2.41 -10.58
C THR A 201 5.01 3.46 -11.34
N TYR A 202 3.69 3.37 -11.28
CA TYR A 202 2.76 4.35 -11.81
C TYR A 202 2.02 5.04 -10.67
N SER A 203 1.67 6.31 -10.85
CA SER A 203 0.92 7.06 -9.85
C SER A 203 -0.13 7.94 -10.49
N ILE A 204 -1.14 8.28 -9.70
CA ILE A 204 -2.01 9.42 -9.92
C ILE A 204 -1.67 10.50 -8.90
N GLU A 205 -1.54 11.73 -9.34
CA GLU A 205 -1.13 12.86 -8.50
C GLU A 205 -2.11 14.04 -8.65
N ALA A 206 -2.55 14.58 -7.52
CA ALA A 206 -3.41 15.75 -7.45
C ALA A 206 -2.58 17.02 -7.20
N MET A 207 -3.01 18.14 -7.78
CA MET A 207 -2.39 19.45 -7.53
C MET A 207 -3.02 20.09 -6.30
N MET A 208 -2.20 20.40 -5.30
CA MET A 208 -2.62 21.12 -4.11
C MET A 208 -2.66 22.63 -4.36
N LYS A 209 -3.42 23.34 -3.53
CA LYS A 209 -3.58 24.81 -3.65
C LYS A 209 -2.30 25.62 -3.43
N ASP A 210 -1.27 25.02 -2.86
CA ASP A 210 0.07 25.61 -2.71
C ASP A 210 1.00 25.31 -3.91
N GLY A 211 0.48 24.63 -4.95
CA GLY A 211 1.20 24.29 -6.17
C GLY A 211 2.03 23.00 -6.07
N LYS A 212 1.92 22.25 -4.97
CA LYS A 212 2.61 20.97 -4.83
C LYS A 212 1.75 19.83 -5.32
N ALA A 213 2.36 18.85 -5.97
CA ALA A 213 1.71 17.61 -6.30
C ALA A 213 1.64 16.70 -5.06
N VAL A 214 0.50 16.02 -4.91
CA VAL A 214 0.27 14.99 -3.88
C VAL A 214 -0.08 13.68 -4.56
N GLN A 215 0.68 12.63 -4.24
CA GLN A 215 0.41 11.28 -4.71
C GLN A 215 -0.90 10.79 -4.08
N ALA A 216 -1.89 10.51 -4.94
CA ALA A 216 -3.22 10.07 -4.54
C ALA A 216 -3.38 8.54 -4.59
N GLY A 217 -2.62 7.86 -5.43
CA GLY A 217 -2.60 6.40 -5.52
C GLY A 217 -1.42 5.92 -6.34
N THR A 218 -0.98 4.68 -6.12
CA THR A 218 0.12 4.04 -6.84
C THR A 218 -0.21 2.63 -7.27
N SER A 219 0.38 2.21 -8.38
CA SER A 219 0.34 0.84 -8.86
C SER A 219 1.72 0.42 -9.38
N HIS A 220 2.20 -0.75 -8.95
CA HIS A 220 3.55 -1.21 -9.18
C HIS A 220 3.56 -2.53 -9.93
N TYR A 221 4.35 -2.60 -11.00
CA TYR A 221 4.78 -3.86 -11.57
C TYR A 221 6.08 -4.28 -10.89
N MET A 222 6.06 -5.41 -10.18
CA MET A 222 7.17 -5.90 -9.37
C MET A 222 8.11 -6.84 -10.16
N GLY A 223 7.70 -7.30 -11.36
CA GLY A 223 8.43 -8.31 -12.12
C GLY A 223 8.47 -9.65 -11.39
N THR A 224 9.57 -10.39 -11.55
CA THR A 224 9.83 -11.67 -10.88
C THR A 224 10.75 -11.56 -9.65
N LYS A 225 11.46 -10.43 -9.47
CA LYS A 225 12.45 -10.28 -8.40
C LYS A 225 11.90 -10.61 -7.01
N PHE A 226 10.72 -10.10 -6.71
CA PHE A 226 10.06 -10.34 -5.44
C PHE A 226 9.62 -11.81 -5.30
N ALA A 227 9.10 -12.39 -6.39
CA ALA A 227 8.76 -13.80 -6.45
C ALA A 227 9.99 -14.71 -6.28
N GLU A 228 11.13 -14.33 -6.82
CA GLU A 228 12.41 -15.05 -6.63
C GLU A 228 12.87 -14.99 -5.16
N ALA A 229 12.80 -13.80 -4.53
CA ALA A 229 13.21 -13.62 -3.13
C ALA A 229 12.35 -14.41 -2.14
N PHE A 230 11.05 -14.59 -2.42
CA PHE A 230 10.08 -15.31 -1.56
C PHE A 230 9.72 -16.71 -2.09
N ASP A 231 10.35 -17.17 -3.17
CA ASP A 231 10.09 -18.46 -3.82
C ASP A 231 8.62 -18.65 -4.23
N ILE A 232 8.00 -17.58 -4.77
CA ILE A 232 6.64 -17.65 -5.32
C ILE A 232 6.72 -18.25 -6.72
N LYS A 233 6.63 -19.57 -6.79
CA LYS A 233 6.72 -20.32 -8.03
C LYS A 233 5.53 -21.26 -8.21
N TYR A 234 5.25 -21.58 -9.44
CA TYR A 234 4.17 -22.49 -9.81
C TYR A 234 4.62 -23.49 -10.88
N LEU A 235 3.96 -24.63 -10.91
CA LEU A 235 4.15 -25.64 -11.95
C LEU A 235 3.33 -25.26 -13.20
N THR A 236 4.00 -25.12 -14.33
CA THR A 236 3.37 -24.83 -15.63
C THR A 236 2.64 -26.06 -16.18
N LYS A 237 1.94 -25.89 -17.30
CA LYS A 237 1.29 -27.01 -18.03
C LYS A 237 2.32 -28.00 -18.60
N GLU A 238 3.53 -27.53 -18.85
CA GLU A 238 4.66 -28.28 -19.36
C GLU A 238 5.49 -28.96 -18.27
N ASN A 239 5.01 -28.91 -17.00
CA ASN A 239 5.70 -29.44 -15.80
C ASN A 239 7.03 -28.73 -15.48
N GLU A 240 7.13 -27.45 -15.77
CA GLU A 240 8.28 -26.62 -15.40
C GLU A 240 7.92 -25.73 -14.20
N HIS A 241 8.86 -25.52 -13.27
CA HIS A 241 8.70 -24.55 -12.20
C HIS A 241 9.21 -23.18 -12.65
N VAL A 242 8.33 -22.20 -12.64
CA VAL A 242 8.65 -20.80 -12.97
C VAL A 242 8.17 -19.85 -11.87
N HIS A 243 8.85 -18.72 -11.71
CA HIS A 243 8.42 -17.69 -10.78
C HIS A 243 7.29 -16.86 -11.36
N ALA A 244 6.33 -16.49 -10.51
CA ALA A 244 5.23 -15.64 -10.90
C ALA A 244 5.67 -14.19 -11.11
N HIS A 245 4.94 -13.46 -11.94
CA HIS A 245 5.03 -12.01 -12.03
C HIS A 245 4.10 -11.39 -10.99
N THR A 246 4.59 -10.44 -10.20
CA THR A 246 3.82 -9.86 -9.11
C THR A 246 3.50 -8.38 -9.33
N THR A 247 2.40 -7.93 -8.74
CA THR A 247 2.02 -6.52 -8.69
C THR A 247 1.63 -6.13 -7.28
N SER A 248 1.77 -4.84 -6.95
CA SER A 248 1.16 -4.27 -5.75
C SER A 248 0.61 -2.88 -6.04
N TRP A 249 -0.44 -2.48 -5.33
CA TRP A 249 -1.12 -1.22 -5.59
C TRP A 249 -1.87 -0.74 -4.34
N GLY A 250 -1.95 0.59 -4.15
CA GLY A 250 -2.49 1.14 -2.92
C GLY A 250 -2.97 2.59 -2.99
N VAL A 251 -4.00 2.86 -2.18
CA VAL A 251 -4.49 4.19 -1.81
C VAL A 251 -4.70 4.27 -0.30
N SER A 252 -4.67 5.46 0.25
CA SER A 252 -4.75 5.67 1.70
C SER A 252 -5.75 6.74 2.07
N THR A 253 -5.92 6.96 3.37
CA THR A 253 -6.67 8.07 3.97
C THR A 253 -6.17 9.46 3.57
N ARG A 254 -5.12 9.54 2.75
CA ARG A 254 -4.72 10.78 2.06
C ARG A 254 -5.82 11.30 1.13
N LEU A 255 -6.75 10.45 0.70
CA LEU A 255 -7.88 10.81 -0.17
C LEU A 255 -9.01 11.57 0.55
N ILE A 256 -9.02 11.60 1.88
CA ILE A 256 -9.95 12.40 2.68
C ILE A 256 -9.58 13.87 2.55
#